data_53347a14b2ef0196bd85cc73601f3ca5
#
_entry.id   53347a14b2ef0196bd85cc73601f3ca5
#
_cell.length_a   1.000
_cell.length_b   1.000
_cell.length_c   1.000
_cell.angle_alpha   90.00
_cell.angle_beta   90.00
_cell.angle_gamma   90.00
#
_symmetry.space_group_name_H-M   'P 1'
#
loop_
_entity.id
_entity.type
_entity.pdbx_description
1 polymer ?
#
loop_
_entity_poly.entity_id
_entity_poly.type
_entity_poly.pdbx_seq_one_letter_code
_entity_poly.pdbx_strand_id
1 'polypeptide(L)'
;MALSDLNPVERNEEGIAAVLGILKQRLGERFQTGEAIRSQHAHTTTYIPTQAPDGVAFPETTAEVQEIVRACAAHRVPVVAFGVGSSLEGHTNAPGGGISVDTSRMNRILAVNPQDLDCTVEPGVTREDLNRHLRDTGLFFPIDPGANASLGGMAATRASGTNAVRYGTMRENVLSLTAVMADGETVTTGKRAKKSSAGYDLTRLLIGSEGTLGIITSLTLRLQGIPQAISGGVCPFPGVEAACNAVIATIQMGIPVARIELVNALQMRAMKNYSKLDYPESPCLFVEFHGSDAGVAEQAETFGMIAEENGGGPFLWTSVAEERTKLWKARHDAYWSSLTLRPGAKGLSTDVCVPISRFAECVMETEADIAEMGLIAPIVGHAGDGNFHVLVLMDVNDPKEIAQSEKFVARLNMRAIAMDGTCTGEHGIGQGKIGFLRHELGHGVDIMRTIKQALDPLNIMNPGKILPGN
;
A
#
# COMPACT_ATOMS: atom_id res chain seq x y z
N MET A 1 -19.96 -3.01 5.86
CA MET A 1 -20.33 -4.06 4.88
C MET A 1 -19.87 -5.37 5.49
N ALA A 2 -20.76 -6.29 5.76
CA ALA A 2 -20.37 -7.57 6.32
C ALA A 2 -19.59 -8.38 5.27
N LEU A 3 -18.68 -9.25 5.69
CA LEU A 3 -17.97 -10.18 4.79
C LEU A 3 -18.94 -11.04 3.95
N SER A 4 -20.22 -11.16 4.38
CA SER A 4 -21.32 -11.79 3.64
C SER A 4 -21.69 -11.08 2.32
N ASP A 5 -21.24 -9.84 2.13
CA ASP A 5 -21.56 -9.02 0.95
C ASP A 5 -20.45 -9.09 -0.11
N LEU A 6 -19.46 -9.97 0.07
CA LEU A 6 -18.44 -10.23 -0.94
C LEU A 6 -19.12 -10.77 -2.20
N ASN A 7 -18.88 -10.10 -3.32
CA ASN A 7 -19.47 -10.45 -4.61
C ASN A 7 -19.16 -11.90 -4.99
N PRO A 8 -20.15 -12.77 -5.15
CA PRO A 8 -19.93 -14.10 -5.65
C PRO A 8 -19.37 -14.02 -7.08
N VAL A 9 -18.26 -14.68 -7.32
CA VAL A 9 -17.69 -14.88 -8.65
C VAL A 9 -18.03 -16.29 -9.07
N GLU A 10 -18.68 -16.44 -10.23
CA GLU A 10 -19.05 -17.75 -10.74
C GLU A 10 -17.79 -18.59 -11.00
N ARG A 11 -17.82 -19.83 -10.53
CA ARG A 11 -16.70 -20.77 -10.68
C ARG A 11 -16.94 -21.70 -11.87
N ASN A 12 -15.98 -21.72 -12.81
CA ASN A 12 -16.01 -22.54 -14.00
C ASN A 12 -15.11 -23.78 -13.83
N GLU A 13 -15.66 -24.86 -13.27
CA GLU A 13 -14.90 -26.08 -12.96
C GLU A 13 -14.29 -26.74 -14.21
N GLU A 14 -15.05 -26.82 -15.32
CA GLU A 14 -14.57 -27.42 -16.58
C GLU A 14 -13.43 -26.60 -17.18
N GLY A 15 -13.59 -25.27 -17.23
CA GLY A 15 -12.54 -24.38 -17.71
C GLY A 15 -11.28 -24.46 -16.86
N ILE A 16 -11.44 -24.48 -15.53
CA ILE A 16 -10.32 -24.62 -14.59
C ILE A 16 -9.57 -25.93 -14.86
N ALA A 17 -10.26 -27.07 -14.95
CA ALA A 17 -9.63 -28.37 -15.21
C ALA A 17 -8.84 -28.37 -16.54
N ALA A 18 -9.37 -27.76 -17.60
CA ALA A 18 -8.68 -27.61 -18.88
C ALA A 18 -7.41 -26.76 -18.76
N VAL A 19 -7.48 -25.59 -18.10
CA VAL A 19 -6.34 -24.69 -17.94
C VAL A 19 -5.25 -25.32 -17.06
N LEU A 20 -5.61 -26.04 -15.99
CA LEU A 20 -4.62 -26.76 -15.17
C LEU A 20 -3.80 -27.75 -16.02
N GLY A 21 -4.46 -28.50 -16.92
CA GLY A 21 -3.80 -29.42 -17.86
C GLY A 21 -2.85 -28.70 -18.83
N ILE A 22 -3.33 -27.61 -19.44
CA ILE A 22 -2.54 -26.79 -20.38
C ILE A 22 -1.30 -26.22 -19.70
N LEU A 23 -1.45 -25.57 -18.54
CA LEU A 23 -0.36 -24.92 -17.85
C LEU A 23 0.64 -25.91 -17.26
N LYS A 24 0.20 -27.10 -16.83
CA LYS A 24 1.10 -28.16 -16.40
C LYS A 24 2.01 -28.63 -17.54
N GLN A 25 1.47 -28.75 -18.73
CA GLN A 25 2.25 -29.11 -19.93
C GLN A 25 3.23 -28.00 -20.35
N ARG A 26 2.82 -26.73 -20.26
CA ARG A 26 3.59 -25.56 -20.72
C ARG A 26 4.72 -25.17 -19.78
N LEU A 27 4.42 -25.10 -18.49
CA LEU A 27 5.34 -24.58 -17.47
C LEU A 27 6.03 -25.67 -16.64
N GLY A 28 5.60 -26.93 -16.73
CA GLY A 28 6.20 -28.05 -16.00
C GLY A 28 6.19 -27.84 -14.49
N GLU A 29 7.39 -27.83 -13.87
CA GLU A 29 7.54 -27.63 -12.42
C GLU A 29 7.23 -26.19 -11.97
N ARG A 30 7.24 -25.23 -12.88
CA ARG A 30 6.85 -23.83 -12.61
C ARG A 30 5.34 -23.62 -12.57
N PHE A 31 4.55 -24.69 -12.65
CA PHE A 31 3.11 -24.68 -12.40
C PHE A 31 2.77 -25.69 -11.31
N GLN A 32 2.20 -25.20 -10.22
CA GLN A 32 1.94 -25.97 -9.00
C GLN A 32 0.47 -25.90 -8.58
N THR A 33 -0.05 -27.05 -8.11
CA THR A 33 -1.46 -27.20 -7.68
C THR A 33 -1.59 -27.76 -6.27
N GLY A 34 -0.45 -27.92 -5.54
CA GLY A 34 -0.44 -28.41 -4.18
C GLY A 34 -1.16 -27.47 -3.20
N GLU A 35 -1.81 -28.01 -2.20
CA GLU A 35 -2.59 -27.25 -1.22
C GLU A 35 -1.76 -26.16 -0.51
N ALA A 36 -0.56 -26.51 -0.06
CA ALA A 36 0.32 -25.58 0.67
C ALA A 36 0.65 -24.34 -0.15
N ILE A 37 1.03 -24.50 -1.43
CA ILE A 37 1.37 -23.37 -2.29
C ILE A 37 0.12 -22.53 -2.63
N ARG A 38 -1.03 -23.16 -2.86
CA ARG A 38 -2.29 -22.45 -3.12
C ARG A 38 -2.73 -21.63 -1.92
N SER A 39 -2.65 -22.22 -0.70
CA SER A 39 -2.97 -21.52 0.56
C SER A 39 -2.03 -20.34 0.80
N GLN A 40 -0.73 -20.49 0.50
CA GLN A 40 0.24 -19.40 0.62
C GLN A 40 -0.11 -18.21 -0.30
N HIS A 41 -0.66 -18.46 -1.48
CA HIS A 41 -1.05 -17.42 -2.45
C HIS A 41 -2.40 -16.77 -2.17
N ALA A 42 -3.13 -17.23 -1.16
CA ALA A 42 -4.34 -16.58 -0.65
C ALA A 42 -4.12 -15.95 0.73
N HIS A 43 -3.03 -16.33 1.43
CA HIS A 43 -2.78 -15.85 2.79
C HIS A 43 -2.15 -14.45 2.77
N THR A 44 -2.78 -13.52 3.49
CA THR A 44 -2.27 -12.17 3.75
C THR A 44 -2.44 -11.81 5.23
N THR A 45 -1.90 -10.68 5.65
CA THR A 45 -2.06 -10.17 7.04
C THR A 45 -3.44 -9.54 7.30
N THR A 46 -4.43 -9.82 6.48
CA THR A 46 -5.81 -9.35 6.67
C THR A 46 -6.65 -10.30 7.52
N TYR A 47 -7.78 -9.81 8.03
CA TYR A 47 -8.81 -10.64 8.68
C TYR A 47 -9.81 -11.22 7.65
N ILE A 48 -9.79 -10.75 6.40
CA ILE A 48 -10.65 -11.26 5.32
C ILE A 48 -10.36 -12.75 5.10
N PRO A 49 -11.38 -13.61 5.04
CA PRO A 49 -11.19 -15.05 4.83
C PRO A 49 -10.41 -15.35 3.55
N THR A 50 -9.48 -16.28 3.64
CA THR A 50 -8.65 -16.69 2.50
C THR A 50 -9.46 -17.47 1.47
N GLN A 51 -9.25 -17.17 0.18
CA GLN A 51 -9.87 -17.83 -0.96
C GLN A 51 -8.75 -18.25 -1.92
N ALA A 52 -8.35 -19.53 -1.83
CA ALA A 52 -7.20 -20.05 -2.57
C ALA A 52 -7.47 -20.22 -4.07
N PRO A 53 -6.46 -19.96 -4.94
CA PRO A 53 -6.53 -20.29 -6.36
C PRO A 53 -6.47 -21.81 -6.57
N ASP A 54 -6.77 -22.28 -7.78
CA ASP A 54 -6.68 -23.70 -8.16
C ASP A 54 -5.27 -24.11 -8.58
N GLY A 55 -4.50 -23.15 -9.09
CA GLY A 55 -3.12 -23.35 -9.45
C GLY A 55 -2.31 -22.07 -9.36
N VAL A 56 -1.00 -22.22 -9.23
CA VAL A 56 -0.04 -21.13 -9.16
C VAL A 56 0.98 -21.30 -10.29
N ALA A 57 1.07 -20.28 -11.14
CA ALA A 57 2.02 -20.21 -12.25
C ALA A 57 3.16 -19.26 -11.92
N PHE A 58 4.41 -19.65 -12.15
CA PHE A 58 5.63 -18.88 -11.95
C PHE A 58 6.28 -18.54 -13.31
N PRO A 59 5.75 -17.55 -14.06
CA PRO A 59 6.36 -17.13 -15.32
C PRO A 59 7.72 -16.46 -15.11
N GLU A 60 8.59 -16.55 -16.10
CA GLU A 60 9.92 -15.91 -16.14
C GLU A 60 9.99 -14.81 -17.22
N THR A 61 8.97 -14.73 -18.08
CA THR A 61 8.92 -13.77 -19.19
C THR A 61 7.51 -13.23 -19.41
N THR A 62 7.43 -12.04 -20.04
CA THR A 62 6.16 -11.47 -20.51
C THR A 62 5.42 -12.40 -21.46
N ALA A 63 6.14 -13.13 -22.34
CA ALA A 63 5.54 -14.08 -23.27
C ALA A 63 4.83 -15.24 -22.54
N GLU A 64 5.40 -15.74 -21.45
CA GLU A 64 4.74 -16.77 -20.64
C GLU A 64 3.49 -16.24 -19.93
N VAL A 65 3.52 -14.98 -19.44
CA VAL A 65 2.31 -14.33 -18.91
C VAL A 65 1.22 -14.23 -19.98
N GLN A 66 1.57 -13.86 -21.22
CA GLN A 66 0.62 -13.84 -22.35
C GLN A 66 0.01 -15.22 -22.61
N GLU A 67 0.82 -16.28 -22.60
CA GLU A 67 0.33 -17.65 -22.79
C GLU A 67 -0.63 -18.08 -21.68
N ILE A 68 -0.33 -17.75 -20.42
CA ILE A 68 -1.20 -18.02 -19.26
C ILE A 68 -2.53 -17.29 -19.41
N VAL A 69 -2.49 -15.97 -19.71
CA VAL A 69 -3.70 -15.17 -19.85
C VAL A 69 -4.55 -15.65 -21.02
N ARG A 70 -3.96 -15.96 -22.18
CA ARG A 70 -4.69 -16.49 -23.34
C ARG A 70 -5.35 -17.85 -23.05
N ALA A 71 -4.66 -18.74 -22.33
CA ALA A 71 -5.26 -20.01 -21.90
C ALA A 71 -6.45 -19.78 -20.97
N CYS A 72 -6.31 -18.89 -20.01
CA CYS A 72 -7.39 -18.53 -19.07
C CYS A 72 -8.57 -17.85 -19.81
N ALA A 73 -8.32 -16.93 -20.73
CA ALA A 73 -9.33 -16.26 -21.54
C ALA A 73 -10.14 -17.24 -22.39
N ALA A 74 -9.46 -18.17 -23.08
CA ALA A 74 -10.09 -19.18 -23.92
C ALA A 74 -11.07 -20.07 -23.15
N HIS A 75 -10.81 -20.31 -21.88
CA HIS A 75 -11.60 -21.16 -21.00
C HIS A 75 -12.41 -20.39 -19.94
N ARG A 76 -12.43 -19.05 -19.96
CA ARG A 76 -13.12 -18.18 -18.99
C ARG A 76 -12.74 -18.49 -17.54
N VAL A 77 -11.44 -18.60 -17.28
CA VAL A 77 -10.87 -18.89 -15.95
C VAL A 77 -10.28 -17.62 -15.37
N PRO A 78 -10.56 -17.29 -14.10
CA PRO A 78 -9.99 -16.14 -13.44
C PRO A 78 -8.45 -16.18 -13.35
N VAL A 79 -7.85 -15.01 -13.44
CA VAL A 79 -6.39 -14.80 -13.27
C VAL A 79 -6.18 -13.78 -12.16
N VAL A 80 -5.38 -14.12 -11.17
CA VAL A 80 -5.03 -13.27 -10.04
C VAL A 80 -3.53 -13.02 -10.05
N ALA A 81 -3.10 -11.77 -10.22
CA ALA A 81 -1.69 -11.41 -10.12
C ALA A 81 -1.22 -11.48 -8.66
N PHE A 82 -0.01 -12.01 -8.46
CA PHE A 82 0.59 -12.14 -7.14
C PHE A 82 2.04 -11.62 -7.16
N GLY A 83 2.37 -10.79 -6.16
CA GLY A 83 3.73 -10.33 -5.91
C GLY A 83 4.32 -11.02 -4.67
N VAL A 84 4.38 -10.29 -3.54
CA VAL A 84 4.83 -10.84 -2.24
C VAL A 84 3.68 -11.15 -1.27
N GLY A 85 2.43 -10.89 -1.64
CA GLY A 85 1.25 -11.17 -0.81
C GLY A 85 1.11 -10.28 0.43
N SER A 86 1.66 -9.06 0.42
CA SER A 86 1.62 -8.13 1.56
C SER A 86 0.39 -7.21 1.59
N SER A 87 -0.49 -7.28 0.60
CA SER A 87 -1.70 -6.45 0.52
C SER A 87 -2.72 -6.80 1.62
N LEU A 88 -3.50 -5.81 2.08
CA LEU A 88 -4.34 -5.92 3.28
C LEU A 88 -5.85 -6.05 3.00
N GLU A 89 -6.31 -5.80 1.77
CA GLU A 89 -7.74 -5.73 1.45
C GLU A 89 -8.25 -6.94 0.62
N GLY A 90 -7.55 -8.10 0.72
CA GLY A 90 -7.95 -9.34 0.03
C GLY A 90 -7.67 -9.35 -1.47
N HIS A 91 -6.70 -8.58 -1.96
CA HIS A 91 -6.36 -8.46 -3.38
C HIS A 91 -5.96 -9.81 -4.04
N THR A 92 -5.29 -10.68 -3.28
CA THR A 92 -4.79 -11.98 -3.76
C THR A 92 -5.79 -13.11 -3.65
N ASN A 93 -6.95 -12.87 -3.02
CA ASN A 93 -8.02 -13.86 -2.93
C ASN A 93 -8.57 -14.21 -4.32
N ALA A 94 -8.93 -15.48 -4.51
CA ALA A 94 -9.49 -16.03 -5.74
C ALA A 94 -10.94 -16.52 -5.52
N PRO A 95 -11.93 -15.62 -5.42
CA PRO A 95 -13.32 -15.98 -5.06
C PRO A 95 -13.98 -16.92 -6.07
N GLY A 96 -13.59 -16.87 -7.35
CA GLY A 96 -14.00 -17.80 -8.40
C GLY A 96 -13.03 -18.95 -8.66
N GLY A 97 -12.01 -19.14 -7.79
CA GLY A 97 -10.89 -20.00 -8.10
C GLY A 97 -9.98 -19.39 -9.18
N GLY A 98 -9.39 -20.24 -10.01
CA GLY A 98 -8.55 -19.83 -11.14
C GLY A 98 -7.05 -19.90 -10.87
N ILE A 99 -6.28 -19.11 -11.60
CA ILE A 99 -4.82 -19.18 -11.64
C ILE A 99 -4.20 -17.95 -10.97
N SER A 100 -3.38 -18.17 -9.95
CA SER A 100 -2.51 -17.15 -9.41
C SER A 100 -1.24 -17.07 -10.27
N VAL A 101 -0.88 -15.87 -10.72
CA VAL A 101 0.33 -15.60 -11.51
C VAL A 101 1.34 -14.92 -10.61
N ASP A 102 2.28 -15.69 -10.11
CA ASP A 102 3.36 -15.24 -9.22
C ASP A 102 4.52 -14.70 -10.05
N THR A 103 4.76 -13.39 -9.92
CA THR A 103 5.79 -12.67 -10.66
C THR A 103 7.18 -12.73 -10.02
N SER A 104 7.38 -13.46 -8.93
CA SER A 104 8.65 -13.51 -8.18
C SER A 104 9.87 -13.95 -9.02
N ARG A 105 9.66 -14.74 -10.08
CA ARG A 105 10.72 -15.15 -11.00
C ARG A 105 11.02 -14.12 -12.11
N MET A 106 10.20 -13.10 -12.25
CA MET A 106 10.44 -11.94 -13.12
C MET A 106 11.10 -10.84 -12.28
N ASN A 107 12.36 -11.02 -11.89
CA ASN A 107 13.03 -10.21 -10.88
C ASN A 107 14.34 -9.56 -11.37
N ARG A 108 14.48 -9.34 -12.68
CA ARG A 108 15.66 -8.70 -13.25
C ARG A 108 15.54 -7.18 -13.26
N ILE A 109 16.66 -6.51 -12.95
CA ILE A 109 16.84 -5.08 -13.21
C ILE A 109 17.35 -4.96 -14.64
N LEU A 110 16.50 -4.47 -15.56
CA LEU A 110 16.74 -4.51 -16.99
C LEU A 110 17.67 -3.38 -17.46
N ALA A 111 17.56 -2.21 -16.85
CA ALA A 111 18.42 -1.06 -17.14
C ALA A 111 18.44 -0.07 -15.96
N VAL A 112 19.58 0.58 -15.78
CA VAL A 112 19.72 1.76 -14.90
C VAL A 112 20.32 2.88 -15.73
N ASN A 113 19.69 4.06 -15.74
CA ASN A 113 20.09 5.24 -16.48
C ASN A 113 20.37 6.41 -15.50
N PRO A 114 21.57 6.47 -14.91
CA PRO A 114 21.84 7.44 -13.83
C PRO A 114 21.71 8.91 -14.27
N GLN A 115 22.04 9.23 -15.51
CA GLN A 115 21.95 10.61 -16.04
C GLN A 115 20.48 11.07 -16.20
N ASP A 116 19.57 10.13 -16.46
CA ASP A 116 18.14 10.40 -16.63
C ASP A 116 17.35 10.23 -15.32
N LEU A 117 18.00 9.72 -14.27
CA LEU A 117 17.39 9.39 -12.97
C LEU A 117 16.21 8.42 -13.16
N ASP A 118 16.43 7.36 -13.91
CA ASP A 118 15.43 6.30 -14.09
C ASP A 118 16.05 4.90 -14.15
N CYS A 119 15.23 3.90 -13.92
CA CYS A 119 15.56 2.51 -14.17
C CYS A 119 14.37 1.75 -14.75
N THR A 120 14.64 0.64 -15.43
CA THR A 120 13.61 -0.29 -15.90
C THR A 120 13.81 -1.63 -15.22
N VAL A 121 12.73 -2.18 -14.64
CA VAL A 121 12.76 -3.40 -13.83
C VAL A 121 11.61 -4.33 -14.19
N GLU A 122 11.76 -5.60 -13.90
CA GLU A 122 10.67 -6.58 -13.90
C GLU A 122 9.83 -6.49 -12.62
N PRO A 123 8.56 -6.94 -12.63
CA PRO A 123 7.60 -6.69 -11.55
C PRO A 123 7.95 -7.38 -10.22
N GLY A 124 8.68 -8.48 -10.25
CA GLY A 124 9.09 -9.24 -9.06
C GLY A 124 10.31 -8.68 -8.32
N VAL A 125 11.01 -7.67 -8.89
CA VAL A 125 12.08 -6.97 -8.16
C VAL A 125 11.47 -6.33 -6.92
N THR A 126 12.08 -6.56 -5.74
CA THR A 126 11.65 -5.89 -4.52
C THR A 126 12.28 -4.51 -4.38
N ARG A 127 11.62 -3.63 -3.59
CA ARG A 127 12.16 -2.29 -3.29
C ARG A 127 13.57 -2.35 -2.70
N GLU A 128 13.79 -3.28 -1.76
CA GLU A 128 15.12 -3.41 -1.11
C GLU A 128 16.18 -3.92 -2.07
N ASP A 129 15.84 -4.88 -2.95
CA ASP A 129 16.78 -5.38 -3.94
C ASP A 129 17.17 -4.31 -4.94
N LEU A 130 16.21 -3.49 -5.39
CA LEU A 130 16.50 -2.33 -6.23
C LEU A 130 17.44 -1.35 -5.53
N ASN A 131 17.14 -0.93 -4.30
CA ASN A 131 17.96 0.03 -3.57
C ASN A 131 19.34 -0.54 -3.22
N ARG A 132 19.45 -1.84 -2.96
CA ARG A 132 20.74 -2.51 -2.79
C ARG A 132 21.58 -2.47 -4.07
N HIS A 133 20.96 -2.66 -5.23
CA HIS A 133 21.62 -2.58 -6.52
C HIS A 133 22.07 -1.15 -6.85
N LEU A 134 21.28 -0.15 -6.46
CA LEU A 134 21.53 1.25 -6.76
C LEU A 134 22.58 1.93 -5.83
N ARG A 135 22.95 1.33 -4.70
CA ARG A 135 23.73 1.97 -3.60
C ARG A 135 25.00 2.68 -4.06
N ASP A 136 25.69 2.13 -5.07
CA ASP A 136 26.96 2.64 -5.55
C ASP A 136 26.80 3.66 -6.71
N THR A 137 25.55 3.95 -7.10
CA THR A 137 25.21 4.89 -8.19
C THR A 137 24.95 6.32 -7.67
N GLY A 138 24.83 6.51 -6.36
CA GLY A 138 24.36 7.76 -5.75
C GLY A 138 22.86 8.00 -5.90
N LEU A 139 22.10 6.98 -6.30
CA LEU A 139 20.66 7.04 -6.52
C LEU A 139 19.91 6.08 -5.61
N PHE A 140 18.61 6.36 -5.40
CA PHE A 140 17.70 5.46 -4.70
C PHE A 140 16.27 5.58 -5.23
N PHE A 141 15.48 4.53 -5.00
CA PHE A 141 14.03 4.54 -5.22
C PHE A 141 13.33 4.88 -3.89
N PRO A 142 12.53 5.97 -3.85
CA PRO A 142 12.11 6.56 -2.58
C PRO A 142 10.88 5.94 -1.94
N ILE A 143 10.04 5.18 -2.68
CA ILE A 143 8.76 4.70 -2.15
C ILE A 143 8.99 3.52 -1.21
N ASP A 144 8.51 3.64 0.04
CA ASP A 144 8.88 2.77 1.15
C ASP A 144 7.67 2.26 1.97
N PRO A 145 6.77 1.47 1.36
CA PRO A 145 5.70 0.84 2.12
C PRO A 145 6.25 0.00 3.27
N GLY A 146 5.43 -0.27 4.28
CA GLY A 146 5.85 -1.02 5.48
C GLY A 146 6.39 -2.43 5.21
N ALA A 147 6.03 -3.06 4.10
CA ALA A 147 6.56 -4.34 3.66
C ALA A 147 7.66 -4.18 2.59
N ASN A 148 8.63 -5.12 2.53
CA ASN A 148 9.53 -5.22 1.39
C ASN A 148 8.78 -5.80 0.19
N ALA A 149 7.96 -4.98 -0.47
CA ALA A 149 7.06 -5.38 -1.53
C ALA A 149 7.74 -5.43 -2.90
N SER A 150 7.19 -6.24 -3.81
CA SER A 150 7.59 -6.27 -5.21
C SER A 150 7.09 -5.00 -5.92
N LEU A 151 7.91 -4.45 -6.81
CA LEU A 151 7.61 -3.18 -7.50
C LEU A 151 6.37 -3.27 -8.39
N GLY A 152 6.10 -4.44 -8.99
CA GLY A 152 4.84 -4.69 -9.70
C GLY A 152 3.62 -4.66 -8.80
N GLY A 153 3.71 -5.27 -7.61
CA GLY A 153 2.66 -5.22 -6.59
C GLY A 153 2.44 -3.81 -6.07
N MET A 154 3.52 -3.08 -5.76
CA MET A 154 3.44 -1.67 -5.35
C MET A 154 2.74 -0.79 -6.39
N ALA A 155 3.04 -0.98 -7.68
CA ALA A 155 2.37 -0.25 -8.76
C ALA A 155 0.90 -0.66 -8.87
N ALA A 156 0.59 -1.95 -8.78
CA ALA A 156 -0.78 -2.46 -8.88
C ALA A 156 -1.70 -1.93 -7.77
N THR A 157 -1.19 -1.70 -6.55
CA THR A 157 -1.95 -1.15 -5.42
C THR A 157 -1.79 0.37 -5.25
N ARG A 158 -0.99 1.03 -6.08
CA ARG A 158 -0.64 2.45 -5.93
C ARG A 158 0.00 2.74 -4.57
N ALA A 159 0.90 1.87 -4.13
CA ALA A 159 1.54 1.96 -2.83
C ALA A 159 2.19 3.33 -2.57
N SER A 160 2.22 3.69 -1.30
CA SER A 160 2.82 4.89 -0.75
C SER A 160 3.90 4.53 0.26
N GLY A 161 3.98 5.22 1.39
CA GLY A 161 4.92 5.00 2.47
C GLY A 161 5.32 6.30 3.15
N THR A 162 6.27 6.22 4.08
CA THR A 162 6.67 7.36 4.93
C THR A 162 7.33 8.49 4.15
N ASN A 163 7.96 8.19 3.01
CA ASN A 163 8.62 9.17 2.14
C ASN A 163 7.67 9.91 1.16
N ALA A 164 6.40 9.53 1.10
CA ALA A 164 5.47 10.02 0.08
C ALA A 164 5.26 11.54 0.15
N VAL A 165 5.23 12.11 1.35
CA VAL A 165 5.08 13.57 1.55
C VAL A 165 6.11 14.40 0.77
N ARG A 166 7.31 13.86 0.55
CA ARG A 166 8.37 14.51 -0.23
C ARG A 166 8.45 14.03 -1.66
N TYR A 167 8.37 12.73 -1.87
CA TYR A 167 8.71 12.11 -3.16
C TYR A 167 7.50 11.64 -3.95
N GLY A 168 6.28 11.79 -3.41
CA GLY A 168 5.06 11.24 -4.00
C GLY A 168 4.93 9.73 -3.78
N THR A 169 3.95 9.13 -4.41
CA THR A 169 3.63 7.70 -4.33
C THR A 169 4.11 6.95 -5.58
N MET A 170 3.74 5.68 -5.74
CA MET A 170 3.96 4.94 -7.00
C MET A 170 3.36 5.67 -8.20
N ARG A 171 2.26 6.44 -8.01
CA ARG A 171 1.61 7.22 -9.06
C ARG A 171 2.54 8.21 -9.73
N GLU A 172 3.37 8.91 -8.96
CA GLU A 172 4.30 9.94 -9.44
C GLU A 172 5.64 9.32 -9.89
N ASN A 173 5.98 8.13 -9.39
CA ASN A 173 7.30 7.54 -9.56
C ASN A 173 7.37 6.43 -10.63
N VAL A 174 6.25 6.02 -11.22
CA VAL A 174 6.23 5.17 -12.42
C VAL A 174 6.09 6.05 -13.66
N LEU A 175 7.11 6.07 -14.52
CA LEU A 175 7.12 6.83 -15.77
C LEU A 175 6.33 6.12 -16.88
N SER A 176 6.47 4.81 -16.96
CA SER A 176 5.74 3.93 -17.88
C SER A 176 5.78 2.49 -17.40
N LEU A 177 4.92 1.66 -17.95
CA LEU A 177 4.91 0.23 -17.66
C LEU A 177 4.51 -0.58 -18.90
N THR A 178 4.80 -1.88 -18.88
CA THR A 178 4.25 -2.86 -19.81
C THR A 178 3.34 -3.80 -19.03
N ALA A 179 2.16 -4.06 -19.57
CA ALA A 179 1.20 -5.00 -18.98
C ALA A 179 0.64 -5.95 -20.05
N VAL A 180 0.27 -7.15 -19.62
CA VAL A 180 -0.51 -8.11 -20.41
C VAL A 180 -1.98 -7.89 -20.09
N MET A 181 -2.78 -7.59 -21.13
CA MET A 181 -4.21 -7.33 -21.02
C MET A 181 -5.02 -8.63 -21.07
N ALA A 182 -6.34 -8.56 -20.85
CA ALA A 182 -7.23 -9.71 -20.76
C ALA A 182 -7.31 -10.56 -22.06
N ASP A 183 -7.00 -9.99 -23.20
CA ASP A 183 -6.91 -10.68 -24.50
C ASP A 183 -5.54 -11.37 -24.72
N GLY A 184 -4.61 -11.24 -23.76
CA GLY A 184 -3.24 -11.74 -23.84
C GLY A 184 -2.30 -10.90 -24.70
N GLU A 185 -2.73 -9.72 -25.16
CA GLU A 185 -1.85 -8.77 -25.84
C GLU A 185 -1.11 -7.87 -24.83
N THR A 186 0.04 -7.34 -25.23
CA THR A 186 0.82 -6.41 -24.40
C THR A 186 0.51 -4.98 -24.75
N VAL A 187 0.42 -4.13 -23.71
CA VAL A 187 0.42 -2.67 -23.86
C VAL A 187 1.63 -2.09 -23.16
N THR A 188 2.34 -1.18 -23.85
CA THR A 188 3.37 -0.32 -23.24
C THR A 188 2.79 1.09 -23.16
N THR A 189 2.65 1.62 -21.96
CA THR A 189 1.87 2.82 -21.68
C THR A 189 2.60 4.13 -21.99
N GLY A 190 3.91 4.08 -22.16
CA GLY A 190 4.72 5.25 -22.42
C GLY A 190 6.18 4.91 -22.69
N LYS A 191 7.02 5.93 -22.68
CA LYS A 191 8.48 5.85 -22.80
C LYS A 191 9.14 6.42 -21.55
N ARG A 192 10.46 6.61 -21.57
CA ARG A 192 11.28 7.13 -20.46
C ARG A 192 11.19 8.65 -20.27
N ALA A 193 10.58 9.38 -21.20
CA ALA A 193 10.45 10.81 -21.09
C ALA A 193 9.61 11.21 -19.86
N LYS A 194 10.11 12.18 -19.09
CA LYS A 194 9.43 12.67 -17.86
C LYS A 194 8.10 13.40 -18.15
N LYS A 195 7.88 13.84 -19.39
CA LYS A 195 6.68 14.56 -19.80
C LYS A 195 6.17 13.99 -21.12
N SER A 196 4.87 13.75 -21.18
CA SER A 196 4.16 13.38 -22.41
C SER A 196 2.74 13.89 -22.34
N SER A 197 2.22 14.38 -23.48
CA SER A 197 0.81 14.75 -23.70
C SER A 197 0.19 13.90 -24.82
N ALA A 198 0.76 12.72 -25.10
CA ALA A 198 0.36 11.86 -26.20
C ALA A 198 -0.81 10.93 -25.79
N GLY A 199 -2.03 11.45 -25.87
CA GLY A 199 -3.25 10.69 -25.62
C GLY A 199 -3.60 10.51 -24.14
N TYR A 200 -4.41 9.50 -23.84
CA TYR A 200 -4.81 9.16 -22.47
C TYR A 200 -3.66 8.60 -21.65
N ASP A 201 -3.63 8.92 -20.36
CA ASP A 201 -2.62 8.41 -19.43
C ASP A 201 -2.92 6.96 -18.99
N LEU A 202 -2.52 6.00 -19.82
CA LEU A 202 -2.70 4.59 -19.53
C LEU A 202 -1.80 4.12 -18.37
N THR A 203 -0.70 4.83 -18.10
CA THR A 203 0.17 4.52 -16.95
C THR A 203 -0.61 4.69 -15.65
N ARG A 204 -1.29 5.85 -15.47
CA ARG A 204 -2.09 6.13 -14.28
C ARG A 204 -3.37 5.29 -14.19
N LEU A 205 -3.90 4.84 -15.33
CA LEU A 205 -5.03 3.91 -15.36
C LEU A 205 -4.66 2.53 -14.80
N LEU A 206 -3.47 2.01 -15.14
CA LEU A 206 -3.02 0.69 -14.70
C LEU A 206 -2.41 0.70 -13.30
N ILE A 207 -1.82 1.82 -12.86
CA ILE A 207 -1.36 2.00 -11.48
C ILE A 207 -2.57 2.10 -10.55
N GLY A 208 -2.65 1.21 -9.57
CA GLY A 208 -3.79 1.11 -8.66
C GLY A 208 -4.98 0.36 -9.24
N SER A 209 -4.81 -0.35 -10.37
CA SER A 209 -5.85 -1.22 -10.93
C SER A 209 -5.98 -2.58 -10.23
N GLU A 210 -5.09 -2.89 -9.29
CA GLU A 210 -5.12 -4.11 -8.47
C GLU A 210 -5.18 -5.42 -9.30
N GLY A 211 -4.56 -5.40 -10.49
CA GLY A 211 -4.60 -6.53 -11.40
C GLY A 211 -5.95 -6.76 -12.12
N THR A 212 -6.92 -5.86 -11.93
CA THR A 212 -8.25 -6.00 -12.56
C THR A 212 -8.30 -5.61 -14.03
N LEU A 213 -7.29 -4.87 -14.53
CA LEU A 213 -7.23 -4.44 -15.93
C LEU A 213 -6.12 -5.13 -16.72
N GLY A 214 -5.11 -5.68 -16.05
CA GLY A 214 -3.98 -6.35 -16.68
C GLY A 214 -2.92 -6.77 -15.66
N ILE A 215 -1.94 -7.57 -16.11
CA ILE A 215 -0.80 -8.02 -15.30
C ILE A 215 0.43 -7.22 -15.71
N ILE A 216 1.00 -6.44 -14.80
CA ILE A 216 2.22 -5.66 -15.03
C ILE A 216 3.41 -6.61 -15.19
N THR A 217 4.19 -6.44 -16.26
CA THR A 217 5.36 -7.28 -16.55
C THR A 217 6.68 -6.52 -16.64
N SER A 218 6.66 -5.20 -16.73
CA SER A 218 7.84 -4.35 -16.51
C SER A 218 7.43 -2.94 -16.11
N LEU A 219 8.35 -2.21 -15.45
CA LEU A 219 8.15 -0.83 -14.99
C LEU A 219 9.39 0.00 -15.29
N THR A 220 9.18 1.24 -15.76
CA THR A 220 10.20 2.28 -15.76
C THR A 220 9.93 3.23 -14.61
N LEU A 221 10.87 3.32 -13.69
CA LEU A 221 10.75 4.01 -12.41
C LEU A 221 11.62 5.25 -12.37
N ARG A 222 11.13 6.32 -11.74
CA ARG A 222 11.90 7.51 -11.41
C ARG A 222 12.78 7.23 -10.20
N LEU A 223 14.05 7.61 -10.28
CA LEU A 223 15.01 7.57 -9.18
C LEU A 223 15.26 8.97 -8.64
N GLN A 224 15.80 9.03 -7.42
CA GLN A 224 16.21 10.25 -6.76
C GLN A 224 17.70 10.16 -6.40
N GLY A 225 18.38 11.32 -6.36
CA GLY A 225 19.72 11.39 -5.80
C GLY A 225 19.69 11.16 -4.29
N ILE A 226 20.65 10.40 -3.77
CA ILE A 226 20.83 10.25 -2.32
C ILE A 226 21.15 11.63 -1.74
N PRO A 227 20.40 12.14 -0.74
CA PRO A 227 20.67 13.45 -0.16
C PRO A 227 22.04 13.50 0.51
N GLN A 228 22.71 14.65 0.45
CA GLN A 228 24.01 14.87 1.08
C GLN A 228 23.96 14.67 2.59
N ALA A 229 22.92 15.20 3.23
CA ALA A 229 22.66 15.09 4.64
C ALA A 229 21.20 14.66 4.92
N ILE A 230 21.06 13.92 5.99
CA ILE A 230 19.76 13.50 6.52
C ILE A 230 19.78 13.75 8.03
N SER A 231 18.75 14.42 8.55
CA SER A 231 18.53 14.52 9.99
C SER A 231 17.12 14.03 10.34
N GLY A 232 16.96 13.40 11.50
CA GLY A 232 15.67 12.89 11.93
C GLY A 232 15.57 12.88 13.45
N GLY A 233 14.34 12.93 13.96
CA GLY A 233 14.11 12.96 15.40
C GLY A 233 12.65 12.73 15.77
N VAL A 234 12.39 12.84 17.07
CA VAL A 234 11.06 12.65 17.67
C VAL A 234 10.71 13.86 18.51
N CYS A 235 9.47 14.32 18.37
CA CYS A 235 8.91 15.40 19.18
C CYS A 235 7.64 14.90 19.89
N PRO A 236 7.59 14.89 21.23
CA PRO A 236 6.39 14.55 22.00
C PRO A 236 5.43 15.74 22.09
N PHE A 237 4.13 15.46 22.17
CA PHE A 237 3.06 16.45 22.30
C PHE A 237 2.12 16.10 23.46
N PRO A 238 1.40 17.11 24.04
CA PRO A 238 0.45 16.88 25.10
C PRO A 238 -0.81 16.11 24.65
N GLY A 239 -1.13 16.14 23.35
CA GLY A 239 -2.29 15.49 22.76
C GLY A 239 -2.17 15.39 21.23
N VAL A 240 -3.01 14.59 20.62
CA VAL A 240 -3.00 14.39 19.14
C VAL A 240 -3.36 15.66 18.39
N GLU A 241 -4.24 16.51 18.94
CA GLU A 241 -4.62 17.79 18.35
C GLU A 241 -3.40 18.69 18.14
N ALA A 242 -2.60 18.86 19.20
CA ALA A 242 -1.38 19.65 19.16
C ALA A 242 -0.37 19.11 18.13
N ALA A 243 -0.18 17.80 18.10
CA ALA A 243 0.68 17.15 17.11
C ALA A 243 0.17 17.39 15.67
N CYS A 244 -1.11 17.20 15.41
CA CYS A 244 -1.70 17.41 14.10
C CYS A 244 -1.63 18.88 13.67
N ASN A 245 -1.84 19.84 14.57
CA ASN A 245 -1.71 21.26 14.26
C ASN A 245 -0.26 21.63 13.90
N ALA A 246 0.73 21.05 14.58
CA ALA A 246 2.13 21.22 14.22
C ALA A 246 2.43 20.66 12.82
N VAL A 247 1.85 19.52 12.42
CA VAL A 247 1.96 18.97 11.05
C VAL A 247 1.36 19.94 10.05
N ILE A 248 0.13 20.43 10.28
CA ILE A 248 -0.56 21.36 9.38
C ILE A 248 0.30 22.62 9.19
N ALA A 249 0.80 23.21 10.27
CA ALA A 249 1.66 24.39 10.20
C ALA A 249 2.96 24.13 9.43
N THR A 250 3.60 22.97 9.67
CA THR A 250 4.83 22.57 8.97
C THR A 250 4.63 22.50 7.46
N ILE A 251 3.54 21.86 7.01
CA ILE A 251 3.22 21.73 5.58
C ILE A 251 2.82 23.09 4.99
N GLN A 252 2.02 23.90 5.68
CA GLN A 252 1.61 25.24 5.23
C GLN A 252 2.79 26.20 5.07
N MET A 253 3.80 26.09 5.92
CA MET A 253 5.04 26.88 5.82
C MET A 253 5.97 26.40 4.69
N GLY A 254 5.61 25.31 4.00
CA GLY A 254 6.37 24.79 2.88
C GLY A 254 7.70 24.15 3.28
N ILE A 255 7.85 23.68 4.52
CA ILE A 255 9.04 22.96 4.95
C ILE A 255 9.11 21.63 4.20
N PRO A 256 10.18 21.35 3.44
CA PRO A 256 10.24 20.18 2.59
C PRO A 256 10.63 18.93 3.40
N VAL A 257 9.78 18.56 4.38
CA VAL A 257 9.99 17.38 5.20
C VAL A 257 10.10 16.13 4.32
N ALA A 258 11.04 15.23 4.65
CA ALA A 258 11.15 13.95 3.96
C ALA A 258 10.14 12.93 4.50
N ARG A 259 9.90 12.98 5.81
CA ARG A 259 8.90 12.16 6.52
C ARG A 259 8.34 12.97 7.69
N ILE A 260 7.06 12.82 7.95
CA ILE A 260 6.43 13.33 9.16
C ILE A 260 5.28 12.38 9.55
N GLU A 261 5.51 11.63 10.63
CA GLU A 261 4.70 10.49 11.03
C GLU A 261 4.09 10.71 12.40
N LEU A 262 2.77 10.58 12.50
CA LEU A 262 2.03 10.64 13.77
C LEU A 262 2.01 9.27 14.42
N VAL A 263 2.22 9.26 15.75
CA VAL A 263 2.07 8.07 16.59
C VAL A 263 1.31 8.50 17.84
N ASN A 264 0.15 7.89 18.15
CA ASN A 264 -0.59 8.26 19.37
C ASN A 264 0.01 7.62 20.65
N ALA A 265 -0.49 8.01 21.82
CA ALA A 265 0.03 7.56 23.11
C ALA A 265 0.00 6.03 23.28
N LEU A 266 -1.06 5.36 22.80
CA LEU A 266 -1.19 3.90 22.90
C LEU A 266 -0.16 3.20 22.02
N GLN A 267 0.08 3.71 20.83
CA GLN A 267 1.11 3.19 19.94
C GLN A 267 2.51 3.45 20.49
N MET A 268 2.77 4.63 21.09
CA MET A 268 4.05 4.89 21.74
C MET A 268 4.34 3.92 22.88
N ARG A 269 3.32 3.56 23.69
CA ARG A 269 3.44 2.51 24.72
C ARG A 269 3.83 1.17 24.10
N ALA A 270 3.20 0.77 23.00
CA ALA A 270 3.52 -0.47 22.29
C ALA A 270 4.97 -0.47 21.78
N MET A 271 5.37 0.61 21.11
CA MET A 271 6.72 0.77 20.55
C MET A 271 7.79 0.82 21.63
N LYS A 272 7.52 1.52 22.77
CA LYS A 272 8.43 1.58 23.91
C LYS A 272 8.70 0.17 24.45
N ASN A 273 7.66 -0.64 24.62
CA ASN A 273 7.77 -2.00 25.15
C ASN A 273 8.49 -2.95 24.16
N TYR A 274 8.19 -2.84 22.87
CA TYR A 274 8.72 -3.70 21.82
C TYR A 274 10.15 -3.32 21.40
N SER A 275 10.38 -2.05 21.07
CA SER A 275 11.65 -1.54 20.52
C SER A 275 12.58 -0.90 21.55
N LYS A 276 12.17 -0.88 22.85
CA LYS A 276 12.95 -0.30 23.96
C LYS A 276 13.33 1.17 23.71
N LEU A 277 12.41 1.96 23.18
CA LEU A 277 12.59 3.40 23.00
C LEU A 277 12.43 4.12 24.33
N ASP A 278 13.25 5.12 24.58
CA ASP A 278 13.18 5.97 25.78
C ASP A 278 12.50 7.32 25.47
N TYR A 279 11.21 7.24 25.09
CA TYR A 279 10.34 8.40 24.87
C TYR A 279 9.10 8.32 25.76
N PRO A 280 8.45 9.46 26.07
CA PRO A 280 7.23 9.47 26.85
C PRO A 280 6.08 8.74 26.15
N GLU A 281 5.15 8.19 26.94
CA GLU A 281 3.92 7.57 26.43
C GLU A 281 2.88 8.65 26.13
N SER A 282 3.20 9.55 25.23
CA SER A 282 2.36 10.62 24.71
C SER A 282 2.35 10.59 23.18
N PRO A 283 1.41 11.29 22.51
CA PRO A 283 1.48 11.45 21.08
C PRO A 283 2.82 12.04 20.64
N CYS A 284 3.41 11.49 19.58
CA CYS A 284 4.71 11.91 19.06
C CYS A 284 4.66 12.10 17.55
N LEU A 285 5.47 13.04 17.06
CA LEU A 285 5.83 13.14 15.65
C LEU A 285 7.26 12.62 15.44
N PHE A 286 7.41 11.68 14.50
CA PHE A 286 8.68 11.24 13.97
C PHE A 286 8.93 12.02 12.68
N VAL A 287 10.02 12.79 12.61
CA VAL A 287 10.26 13.70 11.49
C VAL A 287 11.66 13.47 10.93
N GLU A 288 11.79 13.55 9.59
CA GLU A 288 13.07 13.43 8.89
C GLU A 288 13.20 14.53 7.82
N PHE A 289 14.39 15.08 7.69
CA PHE A 289 14.73 16.10 6.70
C PHE A 289 15.87 15.63 5.82
N HIS A 290 15.78 15.94 4.53
CA HIS A 290 16.77 15.63 3.51
C HIS A 290 17.29 16.91 2.87
N GLY A 291 18.60 17.05 2.68
CA GLY A 291 19.19 18.24 2.04
C GLY A 291 20.69 18.30 2.12
N SER A 292 21.25 19.52 2.24
CA SER A 292 22.61 19.79 2.66
C SER A 292 22.72 19.85 4.19
N ASP A 293 23.94 19.81 4.75
CA ASP A 293 24.15 19.90 6.20
C ASP A 293 23.48 21.14 6.82
N ALA A 294 23.66 22.30 6.21
CA ALA A 294 23.01 23.54 6.67
C ALA A 294 21.48 23.50 6.49
N GLY A 295 21.01 22.95 5.37
CA GLY A 295 19.57 22.87 5.08
C GLY A 295 18.81 21.96 6.01
N VAL A 296 19.37 20.80 6.41
CA VAL A 296 18.70 19.91 7.37
C VAL A 296 18.70 20.48 8.79
N ALA A 297 19.71 21.25 9.18
CA ALA A 297 19.75 21.95 10.46
C ALA A 297 18.67 23.04 10.51
N GLU A 298 18.60 23.91 9.49
CA GLU A 298 17.58 24.97 9.39
C GLU A 298 16.16 24.41 9.43
N GLN A 299 15.89 23.33 8.68
CA GLN A 299 14.58 22.67 8.68
C GLN A 299 14.24 22.11 10.08
N ALA A 300 15.21 21.47 10.76
CA ALA A 300 15.00 20.90 12.09
C ALA A 300 14.74 22.00 13.15
N GLU A 301 15.47 23.11 13.11
CA GLU A 301 15.27 24.25 14.00
C GLU A 301 13.89 24.91 13.77
N THR A 302 13.53 25.12 12.48
CA THR A 302 12.22 25.70 12.14
C THR A 302 11.07 24.80 12.57
N PHE A 303 11.17 23.49 12.35
CA PHE A 303 10.19 22.54 12.87
C PHE A 303 10.12 22.57 14.40
N GLY A 304 11.28 22.66 15.09
CA GLY A 304 11.35 22.77 16.55
C GLY A 304 10.55 23.97 17.08
N MET A 305 10.66 25.13 16.43
CA MET A 305 9.87 26.33 16.79
C MET A 305 8.37 26.11 16.58
N ILE A 306 7.97 25.52 15.44
CA ILE A 306 6.55 25.18 15.17
C ILE A 306 6.02 24.22 16.22
N ALA A 307 6.80 23.20 16.58
CA ALA A 307 6.42 22.23 17.59
C ALA A 307 6.19 22.90 18.96
N GLU A 308 7.10 23.78 19.38
CA GLU A 308 6.99 24.53 20.63
C GLU A 308 5.75 25.45 20.65
N GLU A 309 5.48 26.17 19.56
CA GLU A 309 4.29 27.02 19.41
C GLU A 309 2.97 26.23 19.55
N ASN A 310 3.00 24.92 19.18
CA ASN A 310 1.87 24.00 19.34
C ASN A 310 1.92 23.18 20.65
N GLY A 311 2.75 23.60 21.62
CA GLY A 311 2.86 22.97 22.94
C GLY A 311 3.62 21.66 22.95
N GLY A 312 4.35 21.34 21.88
CA GLY A 312 5.27 20.20 21.82
C GLY A 312 6.44 20.33 22.77
N GLY A 313 7.00 19.20 23.17
CA GLY A 313 8.26 19.15 23.92
C GLY A 313 9.46 19.45 23.01
N PRO A 314 10.69 19.33 23.54
CA PRO A 314 11.87 19.59 22.72
C PRO A 314 11.95 18.59 21.56
N PHE A 315 12.21 19.09 20.35
CA PHE A 315 12.49 18.25 19.20
C PHE A 315 13.93 17.72 19.30
N LEU A 316 14.05 16.47 19.69
CA LEU A 316 15.35 15.79 19.81
C LEU A 316 15.67 15.15 18.46
N TRP A 317 16.62 15.73 17.74
CA TRP A 317 17.02 15.26 16.42
C TRP A 317 18.52 14.94 16.33
N THR A 318 18.86 14.09 15.36
CA THR A 318 20.25 13.63 15.12
C THR A 318 20.50 13.46 13.63
N SER A 319 21.74 13.64 13.20
CA SER A 319 22.24 13.27 11.87
C SER A 319 22.99 11.93 11.88
N VAL A 320 23.15 11.30 13.04
CA VAL A 320 23.83 10.00 13.19
C VAL A 320 22.97 8.90 12.57
N ALA A 321 23.51 8.20 11.56
CA ALA A 321 22.76 7.23 10.77
C ALA A 321 22.20 6.07 11.60
N GLU A 322 22.98 5.55 12.54
CA GLU A 322 22.59 4.44 13.42
C GLU A 322 21.39 4.79 14.31
N GLU A 323 21.38 6.02 14.86
CA GLU A 323 20.28 6.51 15.70
C GLU A 323 19.01 6.68 14.87
N ARG A 324 19.11 7.30 13.69
CA ARG A 324 17.98 7.44 12.77
C ARG A 324 17.42 6.07 12.33
N THR A 325 18.30 5.14 12.00
CA THR A 325 17.92 3.77 11.64
C THR A 325 17.12 3.09 12.74
N LYS A 326 17.56 3.26 14.01
CA LYS A 326 16.82 2.72 15.18
C LYS A 326 15.44 3.34 15.31
N LEU A 327 15.30 4.66 15.14
CA LEU A 327 14.02 5.35 15.20
C LEU A 327 13.06 4.86 14.12
N TRP A 328 13.52 4.82 12.87
CA TRP A 328 12.69 4.41 11.75
C TRP A 328 12.35 2.92 11.77
N LYS A 329 13.28 2.07 12.25
CA LYS A 329 12.97 0.67 12.48
C LYS A 329 11.82 0.51 13.47
N ALA A 330 11.83 1.22 14.59
CA ALA A 330 10.75 1.18 15.56
C ALA A 330 9.41 1.65 14.96
N ARG A 331 9.41 2.70 14.11
CA ARG A 331 8.22 3.16 13.40
C ARG A 331 7.72 2.13 12.38
N HIS A 332 8.59 1.49 11.62
CA HIS A 332 8.22 0.43 10.69
C HIS A 332 7.66 -0.81 11.40
N ASP A 333 8.17 -1.12 12.58
CA ASP A 333 7.68 -2.23 13.41
C ASP A 333 6.34 -1.91 14.13
N ALA A 334 5.67 -0.79 13.81
CA ALA A 334 4.44 -0.34 14.50
C ALA A 334 3.34 -1.42 14.50
N TYR A 335 3.10 -2.11 13.40
CA TYR A 335 2.13 -3.21 13.33
C TYR A 335 2.46 -4.32 14.34
N TRP A 336 3.70 -4.79 14.36
CA TRP A 336 4.14 -5.87 15.23
C TRP A 336 4.15 -5.47 16.69
N SER A 337 4.56 -4.23 16.99
CA SER A 337 4.52 -3.69 18.35
C SER A 337 3.09 -3.58 18.86
N SER A 338 2.14 -3.19 18.02
CA SER A 338 0.72 -3.09 18.38
C SER A 338 0.14 -4.43 18.81
N LEU A 339 0.48 -5.54 18.14
CA LEU A 339 -0.01 -6.87 18.50
C LEU A 339 0.41 -7.29 19.91
N THR A 340 1.48 -6.69 20.48
CA THR A 340 1.91 -6.95 21.87
C THR A 340 0.95 -6.39 22.92
N LEU A 341 0.09 -5.41 22.55
CA LEU A 341 -0.92 -4.85 23.45
C LEU A 341 -2.01 -5.86 23.80
N ARG A 342 -2.26 -6.84 22.91
CA ARG A 342 -3.22 -7.91 23.13
C ARG A 342 -2.71 -9.21 22.49
N PRO A 343 -1.95 -10.03 23.23
CA PRO A 343 -1.44 -11.31 22.72
C PRO A 343 -2.56 -12.22 22.22
N GLY A 344 -2.40 -12.80 21.04
CA GLY A 344 -3.39 -13.69 20.39
C GLY A 344 -4.45 -12.96 19.54
N ALA A 345 -4.57 -11.64 19.65
CA ALA A 345 -5.45 -10.86 18.77
C ALA A 345 -4.92 -10.78 17.34
N LYS A 346 -5.82 -10.58 16.38
CA LYS A 346 -5.48 -10.12 15.04
C LYS A 346 -5.72 -8.63 14.92
N GLY A 347 -4.93 -7.95 14.07
CA GLY A 347 -5.08 -6.55 13.77
C GLY A 347 -5.90 -6.35 12.51
N LEU A 348 -6.97 -5.55 12.59
CA LEU A 348 -7.65 -4.98 11.43
C LEU A 348 -7.07 -3.59 11.21
N SER A 349 -6.34 -3.42 10.11
CA SER A 349 -5.74 -2.13 9.75
C SER A 349 -6.72 -1.31 8.90
N THR A 350 -6.99 -0.08 9.33
CA THR A 350 -7.72 0.90 8.52
C THR A 350 -6.75 1.73 7.68
N ASP A 351 -7.29 2.52 6.74
CA ASP A 351 -6.48 3.37 5.87
C ASP A 351 -7.36 4.48 5.29
N VAL A 352 -7.40 5.61 5.96
CA VAL A 352 -8.13 6.78 5.48
C VAL A 352 -7.17 7.94 5.23
N CYS A 353 -7.52 8.79 4.27
CA CYS A 353 -6.77 10.01 4.01
C CYS A 353 -7.77 11.17 3.86
N VAL A 354 -7.49 12.30 4.52
CA VAL A 354 -8.31 13.51 4.48
C VAL A 354 -7.46 14.72 4.07
N PRO A 355 -8.07 15.80 3.54
CA PRO A 355 -7.34 17.04 3.35
C PRO A 355 -6.61 17.44 4.64
N ILE A 356 -5.37 17.92 4.51
CA ILE A 356 -4.52 18.20 5.67
C ILE A 356 -5.19 19.15 6.71
N SER A 357 -6.00 20.08 6.25
CA SER A 357 -6.77 20.98 7.12
C SER A 357 -7.85 20.30 7.98
N ARG A 358 -8.26 19.07 7.61
CA ARG A 358 -9.24 18.25 8.34
C ARG A 358 -8.58 17.14 9.17
N PHE A 359 -7.24 17.03 9.10
CA PHE A 359 -6.51 15.92 9.69
C PHE A 359 -6.67 15.88 11.22
N ALA A 360 -6.47 17.01 11.91
CA ALA A 360 -6.63 17.08 13.35
C ALA A 360 -8.04 16.65 13.80
N GLU A 361 -9.08 17.20 13.17
CA GLU A 361 -10.48 16.90 13.46
C GLU A 361 -10.78 15.40 13.28
N CYS A 362 -10.34 14.83 12.13
CA CYS A 362 -10.58 13.42 11.83
C CYS A 362 -9.92 12.49 12.84
N VAL A 363 -8.66 12.75 13.23
CA VAL A 363 -7.94 11.95 14.23
C VAL A 363 -8.57 12.05 15.61
N MET A 364 -8.95 13.27 16.06
CA MET A 364 -9.59 13.49 17.34
C MET A 364 -10.93 12.77 17.47
N GLU A 365 -11.80 12.89 16.46
CA GLU A 365 -13.07 12.18 16.44
C GLU A 365 -12.88 10.65 16.39
N THR A 366 -11.80 10.19 15.76
CA THR A 366 -11.45 8.76 15.73
C THR A 366 -11.00 8.27 17.11
N GLU A 367 -10.21 9.04 17.85
CA GLU A 367 -9.86 8.71 19.24
C GLU A 367 -11.09 8.69 20.16
N ALA A 368 -12.04 9.61 19.95
CA ALA A 368 -13.30 9.63 20.69
C ALA A 368 -14.13 8.36 20.42
N ASP A 369 -14.22 7.92 19.17
CA ASP A 369 -14.89 6.67 18.80
C ASP A 369 -14.22 5.43 19.41
N ILE A 370 -12.89 5.38 19.41
CA ILE A 370 -12.11 4.29 20.03
C ILE A 370 -12.45 4.21 21.53
N ALA A 371 -12.48 5.36 22.20
CA ALA A 371 -12.82 5.45 23.63
C ALA A 371 -14.28 5.07 23.90
N GLU A 372 -15.25 5.61 23.12
CA GLU A 372 -16.69 5.29 23.23
C GLU A 372 -16.96 3.79 23.06
N MET A 373 -16.27 3.16 22.10
CA MET A 373 -16.45 1.74 21.80
C MET A 373 -15.57 0.82 22.65
N GLY A 374 -14.68 1.37 23.49
CA GLY A 374 -13.79 0.58 24.34
C GLY A 374 -12.82 -0.31 23.56
N LEU A 375 -12.34 0.14 22.40
CA LEU A 375 -11.44 -0.62 21.52
C LEU A 375 -9.98 -0.50 21.98
N ILE A 376 -9.20 -1.55 21.75
CA ILE A 376 -7.73 -1.48 21.80
C ILE A 376 -7.27 -1.22 20.36
N ALA A 377 -7.00 0.04 20.04
CA ALA A 377 -6.83 0.48 18.68
C ALA A 377 -5.78 1.62 18.58
N PRO A 378 -4.47 1.30 18.54
CA PRO A 378 -3.42 2.30 18.36
C PRO A 378 -3.52 2.97 16.98
N ILE A 379 -3.08 4.26 16.94
CA ILE A 379 -3.08 5.09 15.73
C ILE A 379 -1.64 5.39 15.31
N VAL A 380 -1.38 5.22 14.02
CA VAL A 380 -0.17 5.70 13.33
C VAL A 380 -0.58 6.35 12.01
N GLY A 381 0.22 7.29 11.49
CA GLY A 381 -0.16 7.89 10.21
C GLY A 381 0.96 8.62 9.51
N HIS A 382 0.85 8.66 8.17
CA HIS A 382 1.62 9.51 7.27
C HIS A 382 1.04 10.93 7.32
N ALA A 383 1.32 11.61 8.43
CA ALA A 383 0.60 12.81 8.83
C ALA A 383 0.74 13.96 7.81
N GLY A 384 1.90 14.04 7.12
CA GLY A 384 2.14 15.06 6.11
C GLY A 384 1.23 15.00 4.89
N ASP A 385 0.67 13.81 4.61
CA ASP A 385 -0.28 13.58 3.52
C ASP A 385 -1.75 13.56 4.00
N GLY A 386 -1.99 13.67 5.32
CA GLY A 386 -3.33 13.53 5.91
C GLY A 386 -3.83 12.08 5.96
N ASN A 387 -2.93 11.10 5.79
CA ASN A 387 -3.24 9.68 5.84
C ASN A 387 -2.93 9.11 7.23
N PHE A 388 -3.82 8.27 7.76
CA PHE A 388 -3.56 7.54 9.00
C PHE A 388 -4.26 6.20 9.06
N HIS A 389 -3.70 5.34 9.92
CA HIS A 389 -4.15 3.97 10.14
C HIS A 389 -4.51 3.79 11.62
N VAL A 390 -5.58 3.05 11.84
CA VAL A 390 -5.95 2.51 13.15
C VAL A 390 -5.81 1.01 13.07
N LEU A 391 -5.06 0.42 13.99
CA LEU A 391 -4.96 -1.03 14.08
C LEU A 391 -5.91 -1.53 15.19
N VAL A 392 -7.12 -1.94 14.82
CA VAL A 392 -8.09 -2.50 15.75
C VAL A 392 -7.69 -3.93 16.10
N LEU A 393 -7.38 -4.17 17.39
CA LEU A 393 -7.00 -5.50 17.88
C LEU A 393 -8.25 -6.26 18.33
N MET A 394 -8.53 -7.39 17.68
CA MET A 394 -9.75 -8.18 17.95
C MET A 394 -9.48 -9.68 18.00
N ASP A 395 -10.32 -10.41 18.69
CA ASP A 395 -10.43 -11.85 18.55
C ASP A 395 -11.34 -12.18 17.35
N VAL A 396 -10.74 -12.73 16.31
CA VAL A 396 -11.47 -13.12 15.08
C VAL A 396 -12.40 -14.32 15.28
N ASN A 397 -12.38 -14.96 16.45
CA ASN A 397 -13.31 -16.02 16.82
C ASN A 397 -14.52 -15.48 17.58
N ASP A 398 -14.51 -14.20 18.00
CA ASP A 398 -15.68 -13.57 18.65
C ASP A 398 -16.47 -12.73 17.64
N PRO A 399 -17.69 -13.19 17.22
CA PRO A 399 -18.51 -12.45 16.27
C PRO A 399 -18.92 -11.05 16.75
N LYS A 400 -18.95 -10.82 18.08
CA LYS A 400 -19.31 -9.49 18.63
C LYS A 400 -18.15 -8.50 18.41
N GLU A 401 -16.91 -8.93 18.62
CA GLU A 401 -15.73 -8.10 18.39
C GLU A 401 -15.56 -7.80 16.89
N ILE A 402 -15.82 -8.79 16.01
CA ILE A 402 -15.81 -8.59 14.57
C ILE A 402 -16.85 -7.52 14.19
N ALA A 403 -18.11 -7.67 14.61
CA ALA A 403 -19.18 -6.72 14.30
C ALA A 403 -18.91 -5.32 14.87
N GLN A 404 -18.32 -5.21 16.04
CA GLN A 404 -17.92 -3.95 16.65
C GLN A 404 -16.80 -3.27 15.86
N SER A 405 -15.80 -4.05 15.44
CA SER A 405 -14.68 -3.55 14.60
C SER A 405 -15.16 -3.10 13.23
N GLU A 406 -16.05 -3.86 12.58
CA GLU A 406 -16.66 -3.46 11.30
C GLU A 406 -17.48 -2.18 11.42
N LYS A 407 -18.23 -2.01 12.53
CA LYS A 407 -18.98 -0.77 12.80
C LYS A 407 -18.04 0.44 12.97
N PHE A 408 -16.93 0.27 13.69
CA PHE A 408 -15.91 1.29 13.82
C PHE A 408 -15.29 1.66 12.46
N VAL A 409 -14.88 0.67 11.66
CA VAL A 409 -14.30 0.88 10.32
C VAL A 409 -15.27 1.61 9.41
N ALA A 410 -16.56 1.23 9.42
CA ALA A 410 -17.59 1.90 8.64
C ALA A 410 -17.73 3.38 9.06
N ARG A 411 -17.76 3.66 10.36
CA ARG A 411 -17.86 5.03 10.91
C ARG A 411 -16.66 5.89 10.50
N LEU A 412 -15.44 5.33 10.60
CA LEU A 412 -14.22 6.02 10.22
C LEU A 412 -14.17 6.33 8.71
N ASN A 413 -14.45 5.34 7.85
CA ASN A 413 -14.45 5.54 6.41
C ASN A 413 -15.49 6.59 5.97
N MET A 414 -16.71 6.51 6.50
CA MET A 414 -17.76 7.49 6.16
C MET A 414 -17.43 8.89 6.66
N ARG A 415 -16.76 9.03 7.81
CA ARG A 415 -16.22 10.31 8.30
C ARG A 415 -15.21 10.89 7.32
N ALA A 416 -14.21 10.10 6.91
CA ALA A 416 -13.19 10.57 5.98
C ALA A 416 -13.81 11.03 4.65
N ILE A 417 -14.75 10.26 4.09
CA ILE A 417 -15.48 10.64 2.88
C ILE A 417 -16.27 11.94 3.07
N ALA A 418 -16.95 12.12 4.22
CA ALA A 418 -17.69 13.34 4.52
C ALA A 418 -16.79 14.57 4.73
N MET A 419 -15.50 14.36 4.97
CA MET A 419 -14.47 15.40 5.11
C MET A 419 -13.71 15.68 3.77
N ASP A 420 -14.29 15.34 2.63
CA ASP A 420 -13.67 15.42 1.29
C ASP A 420 -12.40 14.55 1.16
N GLY A 421 -12.33 13.48 1.95
CA GLY A 421 -11.25 12.51 1.95
C GLY A 421 -11.59 11.21 1.21
N THR A 422 -10.81 10.19 1.48
CA THR A 422 -10.95 8.85 0.86
C THR A 422 -10.94 7.73 1.90
N CYS A 423 -11.63 6.65 1.61
CA CYS A 423 -11.61 5.43 2.43
C CYS A 423 -10.29 4.66 2.32
N THR A 424 -9.40 5.03 1.40
CA THR A 424 -8.10 4.37 1.23
C THR A 424 -7.04 5.34 0.73
N GLY A 425 -6.01 5.58 1.55
CA GLY A 425 -4.84 6.39 1.18
C GLY A 425 -3.84 5.59 0.34
N GLU A 426 -3.59 4.32 0.73
CA GLU A 426 -2.55 3.50 0.10
C GLU A 426 -2.85 1.99 0.02
N HIS A 427 -3.76 1.44 0.85
CA HIS A 427 -4.02 -0.01 0.88
C HIS A 427 -4.79 -0.53 -0.33
N GLY A 428 -5.48 0.35 -1.06
CA GLY A 428 -6.38 -0.02 -2.15
C GLY A 428 -7.77 -0.42 -1.67
N ILE A 429 -8.62 -0.81 -2.62
CA ILE A 429 -10.01 -1.21 -2.39
C ILE A 429 -10.15 -2.72 -2.14
N GLY A 430 -9.47 -3.52 -2.97
CA GLY A 430 -9.55 -4.98 -2.88
C GLY A 430 -10.98 -5.51 -2.81
N GLN A 431 -11.22 -6.40 -1.85
CA GLN A 431 -12.56 -6.87 -1.45
C GLN A 431 -13.13 -6.07 -0.28
N GLY A 432 -12.24 -5.56 0.60
CA GLY A 432 -12.62 -5.00 1.90
C GLY A 432 -13.36 -3.66 1.82
N LYS A 433 -13.12 -2.85 0.80
CA LYS A 433 -13.60 -1.46 0.72
C LYS A 433 -14.56 -1.17 -0.43
N ILE A 434 -15.00 -2.19 -1.18
CA ILE A 434 -15.89 -2.03 -2.34
C ILE A 434 -17.13 -1.19 -2.01
N GLY A 435 -17.74 -1.41 -0.84
CA GLY A 435 -18.94 -0.69 -0.42
C GLY A 435 -18.72 0.81 -0.23
N PHE A 436 -17.52 1.22 0.23
CA PHE A 436 -17.20 2.64 0.45
C PHE A 436 -16.90 3.39 -0.85
N LEU A 437 -16.34 2.72 -1.85
CA LEU A 437 -15.98 3.34 -3.12
C LEU A 437 -17.17 4.02 -3.80
N ARG A 438 -18.37 3.42 -3.73
CA ARG A 438 -19.60 4.01 -4.30
C ARG A 438 -20.03 5.26 -3.53
N HIS A 439 -19.88 5.27 -2.21
CA HIS A 439 -20.17 6.45 -1.39
C HIS A 439 -19.21 7.60 -1.69
N GLU A 440 -17.94 7.28 -1.95
CA GLU A 440 -16.89 8.26 -2.25
C GLU A 440 -17.03 8.85 -3.66
N LEU A 441 -17.18 8.01 -4.68
CA LEU A 441 -17.05 8.43 -6.09
C LEU A 441 -18.36 8.41 -6.88
N GLY A 442 -19.47 7.93 -6.31
CA GLY A 442 -20.78 7.96 -6.94
C GLY A 442 -20.79 7.38 -8.38
N HIS A 443 -21.19 8.19 -9.37
CA HIS A 443 -21.21 7.81 -10.79
C HIS A 443 -19.81 7.47 -11.36
N GLY A 444 -18.74 7.94 -10.74
CA GLY A 444 -17.37 7.55 -11.15
C GLY A 444 -17.15 6.04 -11.16
N VAL A 445 -17.82 5.30 -10.25
CA VAL A 445 -17.76 3.83 -10.21
C VAL A 445 -18.38 3.20 -11.47
N ASP A 446 -19.42 3.81 -12.04
CA ASP A 446 -20.04 3.31 -13.29
C ASP A 446 -19.11 3.50 -14.49
N ILE A 447 -18.35 4.60 -14.50
CA ILE A 447 -17.30 4.82 -15.52
C ILE A 447 -16.17 3.78 -15.35
N MET A 448 -15.72 3.51 -14.12
CA MET A 448 -14.73 2.45 -13.86
C MET A 448 -15.23 1.09 -14.34
N ARG A 449 -16.52 0.76 -14.11
CA ARG A 449 -17.14 -0.47 -14.61
C ARG A 449 -17.12 -0.54 -16.14
N THR A 450 -17.46 0.55 -16.81
CA THR A 450 -17.40 0.65 -18.28
C THR A 450 -15.99 0.38 -18.80
N ILE A 451 -14.96 0.96 -18.18
CA ILE A 451 -13.56 0.72 -18.52
C ILE A 451 -13.20 -0.76 -18.32
N LYS A 452 -13.56 -1.33 -17.15
CA LYS A 452 -13.33 -2.74 -16.86
C LYS A 452 -13.96 -3.65 -17.91
N GLN A 453 -15.23 -3.43 -18.24
CA GLN A 453 -15.96 -4.24 -19.24
C GLN A 453 -15.39 -4.10 -20.65
N ALA A 454 -14.91 -2.90 -21.01
CA ALA A 454 -14.28 -2.67 -22.32
C ALA A 454 -12.92 -3.38 -22.45
N LEU A 455 -12.11 -3.41 -21.38
CA LEU A 455 -10.77 -3.99 -21.39
C LEU A 455 -10.75 -5.48 -21.02
N ASP A 456 -11.71 -5.95 -20.26
CA ASP A 456 -11.86 -7.35 -19.81
C ASP A 456 -13.32 -7.79 -19.90
N PRO A 457 -13.85 -7.98 -21.12
CA PRO A 457 -15.27 -8.35 -21.33
C PRO A 457 -15.65 -9.72 -20.76
N LEU A 458 -14.67 -10.60 -20.53
CA LEU A 458 -14.87 -11.92 -19.93
C LEU A 458 -14.78 -11.90 -18.40
N ASN A 459 -14.41 -10.76 -17.81
CA ASN A 459 -14.20 -10.57 -16.38
C ASN A 459 -13.29 -11.64 -15.76
N ILE A 460 -12.17 -11.94 -16.43
CA ILE A 460 -11.18 -12.91 -15.93
C ILE A 460 -10.07 -12.27 -15.08
N MET A 461 -9.79 -10.98 -15.27
CA MET A 461 -8.70 -10.30 -14.59
C MET A 461 -9.12 -9.91 -13.16
N ASN A 462 -8.60 -10.63 -12.16
CA ASN A 462 -8.81 -10.45 -10.74
C ASN A 462 -10.26 -10.10 -10.36
N PRO A 463 -11.26 -10.92 -10.74
CA PRO A 463 -12.66 -10.59 -10.51
C PRO A 463 -13.02 -10.53 -9.03
N GLY A 464 -14.09 -9.76 -8.71
CA GLY A 464 -14.55 -9.56 -7.32
C GLY A 464 -13.74 -8.56 -6.52
N LYS A 465 -12.94 -7.72 -7.19
CA LYS A 465 -12.14 -6.63 -6.59
C LYS A 465 -12.55 -5.27 -7.15
N ILE A 466 -12.36 -4.21 -6.37
CA ILE A 466 -12.63 -2.80 -6.69
C ILE A 466 -14.12 -2.53 -6.92
N LEU A 467 -14.73 -3.21 -7.88
CA LEU A 467 -16.09 -2.93 -8.34
C LEU A 467 -17.11 -3.81 -7.63
N PRO A 468 -18.26 -3.25 -7.23
CA PRO A 468 -19.37 -4.06 -6.73
C PRO A 468 -19.86 -5.01 -7.84
N GLY A 469 -20.34 -6.19 -7.44
CA GLY A 469 -20.97 -7.16 -8.35
C GLY A 469 -22.12 -6.55 -9.17
N ASN A 470 -22.45 -7.21 -10.26
CA ASN A 470 -23.59 -6.83 -11.10
C ASN A 470 -24.90 -7.09 -10.39
#